data_138c4b5c264a89d5a1173efbd48d9346
#
_entry.id   138c4b5c264a89d5a1173efbd48d9346
#
_cell.length_a   1.000
_cell.length_b   1.000
_cell.length_c   1.000
_cell.angle_alpha   90.00
_cell.angle_beta   90.00
_cell.angle_gamma   90.00
#
_symmetry.space_group_name_H-M   'P 1'
#
loop_
_entity.id
_entity.type
_entity.pdbx_description
1 polymer ?
#
loop_
_entity_poly.entity_id
_entity_poly.type
_entity_poly.pdbx_seq_one_letter_code
_entity_poly.pdbx_strand_id
1 'polypeptide(L)'
;TNVLFVSNHQTYFADVTAMFHVFNASLSGRVDSIKNVGYIWQPKLNIYYVAAKETMNAGLLSRIMAYAGAVSVERTWRAKGQEVERKVNPNDTKNIGTALKDGWVITFPQGTTKPFKPIRKGTAHIIKQYKPVVIPIVIDGFRRSFDKKGIRIKKRGILQTMQIKEPLQIDYENESIEDIVSKLEYAIEQHSSFQKVIPAETVKEMEELNKKREY
;
A
#
# COMPACT_ATOMS: atom_id res chain seq x y z
N THR A 1 1.10 19.63 -4.52
CA THR A 1 -0.12 18.87 -4.21
C THR A 1 -0.19 18.43 -2.76
N ASN A 2 0.91 17.95 -2.19
CA ASN A 2 1.05 17.54 -0.80
C ASN A 2 -0.04 16.56 -0.30
N VAL A 3 -0.31 15.50 -1.09
CA VAL A 3 -1.29 14.45 -0.77
C VAL A 3 -0.59 13.11 -0.59
N LEU A 4 -0.85 12.46 0.54
CA LEU A 4 -0.32 11.15 0.90
C LEU A 4 -1.46 10.14 1.03
N PHE A 5 -1.51 9.18 0.12
CA PHE A 5 -2.39 8.02 0.24
C PHE A 5 -1.73 6.95 1.08
N VAL A 6 -2.45 6.47 2.08
CA VAL A 6 -1.97 5.45 3.02
C VAL A 6 -2.85 4.22 2.90
N SER A 7 -2.27 3.06 2.57
CA SER A 7 -3.05 1.84 2.30
C SER A 7 -2.50 0.60 2.99
N ASN A 8 -3.38 -0.36 3.26
CA ASN A 8 -2.99 -1.74 3.49
C ASN A 8 -2.39 -2.33 2.21
N HIS A 9 -1.61 -3.41 2.32
CA HIS A 9 -0.85 -3.98 1.19
C HIS A 9 -1.15 -5.47 1.06
N GLN A 10 -1.58 -5.90 -0.11
CA GLN A 10 -1.96 -7.29 -0.36
C GLN A 10 -1.03 -8.01 -1.32
N THR A 11 -0.50 -7.30 -2.32
CA THR A 11 0.43 -7.83 -3.33
C THR A 11 1.51 -6.81 -3.68
N TYR A 12 2.64 -7.21 -4.23
CA TYR A 12 3.73 -6.25 -4.48
C TYR A 12 3.42 -5.26 -5.61
N PHE A 13 2.73 -5.69 -6.68
CA PHE A 13 2.54 -4.86 -7.88
C PHE A 13 1.08 -4.57 -8.20
N ALA A 14 0.16 -5.55 -8.06
CA ALA A 14 -1.24 -5.35 -8.46
C ALA A 14 -1.92 -4.22 -7.69
N ASP A 15 -1.61 -4.04 -6.41
CA ASP A 15 -2.17 -2.97 -5.57
C ASP A 15 -1.82 -1.59 -6.15
N VAL A 16 -0.53 -1.35 -6.40
CA VAL A 16 -0.02 -0.09 -6.96
C VAL A 16 -0.59 0.14 -8.35
N THR A 17 -0.56 -0.88 -9.21
CA THR A 17 -1.08 -0.79 -10.58
C THR A 17 -2.57 -0.44 -10.59
N ALA A 18 -3.37 -1.04 -9.70
CA ALA A 18 -4.79 -0.71 -9.58
C ALA A 18 -5.01 0.74 -9.11
N MET A 19 -4.21 1.21 -8.14
CA MET A 19 -4.28 2.61 -7.68
C MET A 19 -3.92 3.58 -8.80
N PHE A 20 -2.85 3.33 -9.55
CA PHE A 20 -2.48 4.13 -10.72
C PHE A 20 -3.62 4.20 -11.73
N HIS A 21 -4.25 3.05 -12.02
CA HIS A 21 -5.38 2.98 -12.94
C HIS A 21 -6.56 3.83 -12.44
N VAL A 22 -7.00 3.62 -11.19
CA VAL A 22 -8.14 4.32 -10.59
C VAL A 22 -7.88 5.84 -10.52
N PHE A 23 -6.69 6.25 -10.09
CA PHE A 23 -6.36 7.67 -9.96
C PHE A 23 -6.33 8.38 -11.31
N ASN A 24 -5.68 7.79 -12.31
CA ASN A 24 -5.65 8.38 -13.65
C ASN A 24 -7.04 8.42 -14.31
N ALA A 25 -7.86 7.39 -14.09
CA ALA A 25 -9.25 7.38 -14.55
C ALA A 25 -10.06 8.52 -13.91
N SER A 26 -9.97 8.68 -12.58
CA SER A 26 -10.64 9.73 -11.84
C SER A 26 -10.20 11.13 -12.29
N LEU A 27 -8.89 11.37 -12.39
CA LEU A 27 -8.33 12.65 -12.88
C LEU A 27 -8.74 12.97 -14.32
N SER A 28 -9.10 11.95 -15.10
CA SER A 28 -9.61 12.11 -16.47
C SER A 28 -11.14 12.21 -16.55
N GLY A 29 -11.81 12.40 -15.40
CA GLY A 29 -13.26 12.55 -15.31
C GLY A 29 -14.04 11.25 -15.61
N ARG A 30 -13.41 10.09 -15.43
CA ARG A 30 -14.08 8.79 -15.60
C ARG A 30 -14.82 8.43 -14.33
N VAL A 31 -16.10 8.12 -14.50
CA VAL A 31 -16.95 7.56 -13.44
C VAL A 31 -17.48 6.22 -13.94
N ASP A 32 -17.27 5.16 -13.16
CA ASP A 32 -17.77 3.80 -13.42
C ASP A 32 -17.47 3.22 -14.82
N SER A 33 -16.41 3.70 -15.48
CA SER A 33 -16.04 3.24 -16.81
C SER A 33 -14.54 2.99 -16.94
N ILE A 34 -14.20 1.78 -17.37
CA ILE A 34 -12.83 1.36 -17.70
C ILE A 34 -12.58 1.33 -19.22
N LYS A 35 -13.55 1.76 -20.03
CA LYS A 35 -13.40 1.79 -21.49
C LYS A 35 -12.39 2.88 -21.91
N ASN A 36 -11.66 2.63 -22.99
CA ASN A 36 -10.72 3.59 -23.58
C ASN A 36 -9.66 4.07 -22.58
N VAL A 37 -8.79 3.17 -22.14
CA VAL A 37 -7.73 3.41 -21.13
C VAL A 37 -6.61 4.37 -21.57
N GLY A 38 -6.81 5.14 -22.62
CA GLY A 38 -5.83 6.11 -23.15
C GLY A 38 -5.31 7.12 -22.13
N TYR A 39 -6.07 7.37 -21.06
CA TYR A 39 -5.63 8.23 -19.95
C TYR A 39 -4.38 7.73 -19.22
N ILE A 40 -4.04 6.44 -19.33
CA ILE A 40 -2.80 5.87 -18.74
C ILE A 40 -1.56 6.40 -19.46
N TRP A 41 -1.68 6.71 -20.76
CA TRP A 41 -0.57 7.22 -21.58
C TRP A 41 -0.36 8.73 -21.47
N GLN A 42 -1.35 9.45 -20.92
CA GLN A 42 -1.30 10.90 -20.72
C GLN A 42 -1.73 11.25 -19.30
N PRO A 43 -0.92 10.90 -18.28
CA PRO A 43 -1.25 11.18 -16.89
C PRO A 43 -1.31 12.70 -16.67
N LYS A 44 -2.38 13.17 -16.02
CA LYS A 44 -2.58 14.59 -15.69
C LYS A 44 -1.81 15.04 -14.45
N LEU A 45 -1.36 14.09 -13.64
CA LEU A 45 -0.64 14.31 -12.40
C LEU A 45 0.39 13.21 -12.20
N ASN A 46 1.53 13.58 -11.66
CA ASN A 46 2.53 12.59 -11.24
C ASN A 46 2.02 11.82 -10.02
N ILE A 47 2.15 10.50 -10.09
CA ILE A 47 1.77 9.59 -8.99
C ILE A 47 3.02 8.80 -8.62
N TYR A 48 3.40 8.91 -7.36
CA TYR A 48 4.56 8.24 -6.77
C TYR A 48 4.12 7.16 -5.80
N TYR A 49 4.97 6.16 -5.60
CA TYR A 49 4.76 5.18 -4.53
C TYR A 49 6.06 4.86 -3.80
N VAL A 50 5.97 4.71 -2.50
CA VAL A 50 7.12 4.39 -1.65
C VAL A 50 7.40 2.89 -1.73
N ALA A 51 8.60 2.54 -2.16
CA ALA A 51 9.03 1.16 -2.32
C ALA A 51 10.41 0.92 -1.70
N ALA A 52 10.64 -0.30 -1.21
CA ALA A 52 11.97 -0.67 -0.71
C ALA A 52 12.96 -0.87 -1.88
N LYS A 53 14.16 -0.31 -1.78
CA LYS A 53 15.26 -0.45 -2.76
C LYS A 53 15.51 -1.92 -3.15
N GLU A 54 15.46 -2.82 -2.18
CA GLU A 54 15.63 -4.26 -2.40
C GLU A 54 14.56 -4.85 -3.34
N THR A 55 13.32 -4.34 -3.27
CA THR A 55 12.22 -4.78 -4.13
C THR A 55 12.40 -4.28 -5.55
N MET A 56 12.92 -3.07 -5.72
CA MET A 56 13.11 -2.44 -7.03
C MET A 56 14.26 -3.06 -7.84
N ASN A 57 15.20 -3.70 -7.18
CA ASN A 57 16.35 -4.36 -7.82
C ASN A 57 16.11 -5.86 -8.15
N ALA A 58 14.93 -6.40 -7.87
CA ALA A 58 14.65 -7.83 -7.91
C ALA A 58 14.37 -8.40 -9.32
N GLY A 59 14.42 -7.60 -10.42
CA GLY A 59 14.21 -8.08 -11.78
C GLY A 59 13.70 -7.02 -12.75
N LEU A 60 13.47 -7.42 -14.01
CA LEU A 60 13.07 -6.51 -15.10
C LEU A 60 11.79 -5.75 -14.80
N LEU A 61 10.75 -6.44 -14.30
CA LEU A 61 9.48 -5.80 -13.95
C LEU A 61 9.67 -4.78 -12.82
N SER A 62 10.48 -5.10 -11.81
CA SER A 62 10.81 -4.17 -10.72
C SER A 62 11.49 -2.90 -11.23
N ARG A 63 12.36 -3.03 -12.24
CA ARG A 63 13.01 -1.88 -12.90
C ARG A 63 11.99 -1.02 -13.66
N ILE A 64 11.09 -1.64 -14.43
CA ILE A 64 10.02 -0.92 -15.13
C ILE A 64 9.17 -0.15 -14.13
N MET A 65 8.76 -0.80 -13.03
CA MET A 65 8.00 -0.16 -11.96
C MET A 65 8.79 0.96 -11.27
N ALA A 66 10.12 0.84 -11.14
CA ALA A 66 10.96 1.91 -10.62
C ALA A 66 10.85 3.19 -11.46
N TYR A 67 10.81 3.07 -12.77
CA TYR A 67 10.60 4.20 -13.69
C TYR A 67 9.17 4.76 -13.64
N ALA A 68 8.20 3.97 -13.22
CA ALA A 68 6.80 4.39 -13.10
C ALA A 68 6.48 5.19 -11.81
N GLY A 69 7.47 5.87 -11.21
CA GLY A 69 7.26 6.76 -10.07
C GLY A 69 7.59 6.14 -8.70
N ALA A 70 8.49 5.16 -8.63
CA ALA A 70 8.94 4.63 -7.35
C ALA A 70 9.87 5.60 -6.61
N VAL A 71 9.50 5.98 -5.38
CA VAL A 71 10.39 6.61 -4.41
C VAL A 71 11.04 5.51 -3.59
N SER A 72 12.29 5.20 -3.89
CA SER A 72 13.01 4.12 -3.24
C SER A 72 13.49 4.51 -1.86
N VAL A 73 13.18 3.68 -0.86
CA VAL A 73 13.61 3.86 0.53
C VAL A 73 14.39 2.65 1.04
N GLU A 74 15.34 2.87 1.93
CA GLU A 74 16.04 1.80 2.62
C GLU A 74 15.23 1.32 3.83
N ARG A 75 15.05 0.00 3.95
CA ARG A 75 14.41 -0.55 5.14
C ARG A 75 15.35 -0.45 6.34
N THR A 76 14.86 0.11 7.44
CA THR A 76 15.63 0.22 8.68
C THR A 76 15.65 -1.06 9.50
N TRP A 77 14.71 -1.98 9.26
CA TRP A 77 14.51 -3.19 10.06
C TRP A 77 14.82 -4.50 9.34
N ARG A 78 15.07 -4.49 8.03
CA ARG A 78 15.33 -5.72 7.25
C ARG A 78 16.23 -5.43 6.06
N ALA A 79 17.31 -6.19 5.94
CA ALA A 79 18.17 -6.19 4.76
C ALA A 79 18.43 -7.63 4.31
N LYS A 80 18.31 -7.91 3.00
CA LYS A 80 18.52 -9.24 2.39
C LYS A 80 17.84 -10.41 3.13
N GLY A 81 16.67 -10.15 3.71
CA GLY A 81 15.92 -11.17 4.45
C GLY A 81 16.23 -11.29 5.95
N GLN A 82 17.26 -10.65 6.45
CA GLN A 82 17.67 -10.63 7.87
C GLN A 82 17.16 -9.36 8.58
N GLU A 83 16.90 -9.46 9.88
CA GLU A 83 16.59 -8.30 10.71
C GLU A 83 17.84 -7.47 10.91
N VAL A 84 17.72 -6.15 10.76
CA VAL A 84 18.79 -5.19 10.94
C VAL A 84 18.24 -3.95 11.62
N GLU A 85 19.05 -3.31 12.46
CA GLU A 85 18.78 -1.97 12.97
C GLU A 85 19.62 -0.96 12.19
N ARG A 86 18.97 -0.10 11.43
CA ARG A 86 19.62 1.00 10.71
C ARG A 86 18.94 2.31 11.05
N LYS A 87 19.72 3.37 11.10
CA LYS A 87 19.17 4.74 11.15
C LYS A 87 18.44 5.06 9.85
N VAL A 88 17.37 5.84 9.97
CA VAL A 88 16.65 6.36 8.79
C VAL A 88 17.61 7.18 7.95
N ASN A 89 17.65 6.91 6.65
CA ASN A 89 18.45 7.71 5.73
C ASN A 89 17.73 9.06 5.47
N PRO A 90 18.33 10.21 5.83
CA PRO A 90 17.71 11.53 5.62
C PRO A 90 17.37 11.81 4.16
N ASN A 91 18.14 11.25 3.22
CA ASN A 91 17.86 11.40 1.78
C ASN A 91 16.55 10.72 1.36
N ASP A 92 16.21 9.58 1.95
CA ASP A 92 14.96 8.88 1.65
C ASP A 92 13.75 9.74 2.05
N THR A 93 13.81 10.35 3.24
CA THR A 93 12.77 11.28 3.72
C THR A 93 12.66 12.51 2.82
N LYS A 94 13.80 13.09 2.41
CA LYS A 94 13.85 14.23 1.49
C LYS A 94 13.24 13.89 0.13
N ASN A 95 13.54 12.71 -0.43
CA ASN A 95 12.98 12.26 -1.70
C ASN A 95 11.46 12.13 -1.64
N ILE A 96 10.92 11.59 -0.53
CA ILE A 96 9.46 11.55 -0.33
C ILE A 96 8.88 12.96 -0.24
N GLY A 97 9.52 13.88 0.47
CA GLY A 97 9.11 15.28 0.54
C GLY A 97 9.10 15.98 -0.82
N THR A 98 10.08 15.68 -1.69
CA THR A 98 10.10 16.17 -3.07
C THR A 98 8.93 15.63 -3.88
N ALA A 99 8.67 14.32 -3.77
CA ALA A 99 7.54 13.67 -4.45
C ALA A 99 6.18 14.24 -4.00
N LEU A 100 6.00 14.51 -2.70
CA LEU A 100 4.79 15.13 -2.14
C LEU A 100 4.53 16.55 -2.71
N LYS A 101 5.58 17.30 -3.00
CA LYS A 101 5.46 18.64 -3.63
C LYS A 101 5.06 18.54 -5.10
N ASP A 102 5.55 17.54 -5.80
CA ASP A 102 5.38 17.36 -7.23
C ASP A 102 4.07 16.64 -7.60
N GLY A 103 3.67 15.61 -6.84
CA GLY A 103 2.51 14.79 -7.17
C GLY A 103 1.82 14.16 -5.97
N TRP A 104 1.05 13.12 -6.22
CA TRP A 104 0.44 12.28 -5.21
C TRP A 104 1.39 11.15 -4.81
N VAL A 105 1.46 10.84 -3.53
CA VAL A 105 2.34 9.79 -3.03
C VAL A 105 1.52 8.69 -2.37
N ILE A 106 1.77 7.44 -2.75
CA ILE A 106 1.18 6.25 -2.15
C ILE A 106 2.21 5.62 -1.20
N THR A 107 1.78 5.27 0.01
CA THR A 107 2.61 4.53 0.96
C THR A 107 1.87 3.36 1.60
N PHE A 108 2.62 2.30 1.91
CA PHE A 108 2.15 1.11 2.61
C PHE A 108 2.86 1.01 3.97
N PRO A 109 2.30 1.58 5.04
CA PRO A 109 3.03 1.85 6.28
C PRO A 109 3.41 0.59 7.06
N GLN A 110 2.79 -0.55 6.79
CA GLN A 110 3.18 -1.84 7.37
C GLN A 110 4.50 -2.37 6.79
N GLY A 111 4.88 -1.93 5.57
CA GLY A 111 6.08 -2.40 4.86
C GLY A 111 6.06 -3.90 4.50
N THR A 112 4.90 -4.52 4.51
CA THR A 112 4.69 -5.94 4.23
C THR A 112 3.30 -6.19 3.64
N THR A 113 3.15 -7.27 2.89
CA THR A 113 1.86 -7.74 2.39
C THR A 113 1.12 -8.66 3.39
N LYS A 114 1.72 -8.96 4.55
CA LYS A 114 1.05 -9.74 5.62
C LYS A 114 0.05 -8.85 6.35
N PRO A 115 -1.21 -9.29 6.54
CA PRO A 115 -2.23 -8.49 7.23
C PRO A 115 -1.90 -8.37 8.73
N PHE A 116 -2.50 -7.36 9.36
CA PHE A 116 -2.46 -7.14 10.80
C PHE A 116 -1.04 -7.11 11.39
N LYS A 117 -0.07 -6.63 10.59
CA LYS A 117 1.28 -6.33 11.07
C LYS A 117 1.37 -4.88 11.50
N PRO A 118 2.09 -4.57 12.58
CA PRO A 118 2.21 -3.21 13.10
C PRO A 118 2.67 -2.22 12.03
N ILE A 119 2.11 -1.03 12.08
CA ILE A 119 2.52 0.10 11.25
C ILE A 119 3.90 0.59 11.69
N ARG A 120 4.73 0.96 10.73
CA ARG A 120 6.06 1.52 10.96
C ARG A 120 5.98 3.03 11.21
N LYS A 121 6.67 3.51 12.23
CA LYS A 121 6.69 4.93 12.62
C LYS A 121 7.19 5.88 11.52
N GLY A 122 7.92 5.37 10.52
CA GLY A 122 8.46 6.17 9.41
C GLY A 122 7.41 6.97 8.67
N THR A 123 6.23 6.40 8.40
CA THR A 123 5.12 7.13 7.76
C THR A 123 4.59 8.26 8.65
N ALA A 124 4.46 8.03 9.96
CA ALA A 124 4.02 9.07 10.90
C ALA A 124 5.04 10.22 11.00
N HIS A 125 6.34 9.93 10.95
CA HIS A 125 7.38 10.97 10.88
C HIS A 125 7.28 11.81 9.60
N ILE A 126 7.04 11.19 8.44
CA ILE A 126 6.82 11.88 7.17
C ILE A 126 5.59 12.79 7.28
N ILE A 127 4.50 12.30 7.86
CA ILE A 127 3.26 13.06 8.06
C ILE A 127 3.52 14.29 8.93
N LYS A 128 4.19 14.15 10.08
CA LYS A 128 4.53 15.31 10.92
C LYS A 128 5.45 16.31 10.23
N GLN A 129 6.42 15.83 9.49
CA GLN A 129 7.43 16.68 8.84
C GLN A 129 6.87 17.48 7.66
N TYR A 130 6.06 16.84 6.82
CA TYR A 130 5.58 17.45 5.55
C TYR A 130 4.13 17.87 5.60
N LYS A 131 3.38 17.53 6.64
CA LYS A 131 1.98 17.91 6.87
C LYS A 131 1.08 17.70 5.63
N PRO A 132 1.13 16.51 4.98
CA PRO A 132 0.31 16.24 3.82
C PRO A 132 -1.15 16.03 4.20
N VAL A 133 -2.07 16.24 3.26
CA VAL A 133 -3.41 15.68 3.38
C VAL A 133 -3.30 14.15 3.30
N VAL A 134 -3.69 13.45 4.37
CA VAL A 134 -3.57 12.00 4.47
C VAL A 134 -4.89 11.34 4.12
N ILE A 135 -4.91 10.55 3.05
CA ILE A 135 -6.11 9.87 2.56
C ILE A 135 -5.94 8.36 2.70
N PRO A 136 -6.73 7.70 3.57
CA PRO A 136 -6.67 6.26 3.72
C PRO A 136 -7.33 5.53 2.55
N ILE A 137 -6.72 4.41 2.16
CA ILE A 137 -7.28 3.49 1.18
C ILE A 137 -7.30 2.08 1.77
N VAL A 138 -8.43 1.41 1.66
CA VAL A 138 -8.57 0.00 2.02
C VAL A 138 -8.78 -0.81 0.76
N ILE A 139 -7.91 -1.78 0.52
CA ILE A 139 -8.03 -2.73 -0.59
C ILE A 139 -8.34 -4.13 -0.07
N ASP A 140 -9.19 -4.85 -0.79
CA ASP A 140 -9.45 -6.27 -0.54
C ASP A 140 -9.58 -7.07 -1.85
N GLY A 141 -9.44 -8.40 -1.73
CA GLY A 141 -9.58 -9.33 -2.84
C GLY A 141 -8.28 -9.62 -3.62
N PHE A 142 -7.31 -8.72 -3.60
CA PHE A 142 -6.07 -8.85 -4.39
C PHE A 142 -5.26 -10.10 -4.00
N ARG A 143 -5.06 -10.35 -2.71
CA ARG A 143 -4.35 -11.55 -2.22
C ARG A 143 -5.04 -12.85 -2.60
N ARG A 144 -6.37 -12.84 -2.70
CA ARG A 144 -7.16 -14.01 -3.11
C ARG A 144 -7.09 -14.25 -4.61
N SER A 145 -7.01 -13.18 -5.40
CA SER A 145 -6.98 -13.22 -6.87
C SER A 145 -5.61 -13.49 -7.44
N PHE A 146 -4.56 -12.91 -6.85
CA PHE A 146 -3.20 -12.90 -7.39
C PHE A 146 -2.21 -13.67 -6.51
N ASP A 147 -1.06 -14.01 -7.10
CA ASP A 147 0.12 -14.45 -6.36
C ASP A 147 0.68 -13.30 -5.49
N LYS A 148 1.64 -13.60 -4.63
CA LYS A 148 2.25 -12.62 -3.74
C LYS A 148 2.88 -11.42 -4.47
N LYS A 149 3.38 -11.64 -5.69
CA LYS A 149 3.91 -10.56 -6.52
C LYS A 149 2.81 -9.70 -7.12
N GLY A 150 1.60 -10.24 -7.32
CA GLY A 150 0.51 -9.55 -7.99
C GLY A 150 0.63 -9.57 -9.52
N ILE A 151 1.26 -10.61 -10.07
CA ILE A 151 1.51 -10.75 -11.50
C ILE A 151 0.66 -11.89 -12.07
N ARG A 152 0.58 -13.02 -11.36
CA ARG A 152 -0.15 -14.20 -11.82
C ARG A 152 -1.52 -14.26 -11.16
N ILE A 153 -2.56 -14.48 -11.96
CA ILE A 153 -3.91 -14.73 -11.46
C ILE A 153 -3.94 -16.16 -10.91
N LYS A 154 -4.23 -16.32 -9.62
CA LYS A 154 -4.45 -17.60 -8.96
C LYS A 154 -5.90 -18.05 -9.03
N LYS A 155 -6.83 -17.10 -8.84
CA LYS A 155 -8.27 -17.39 -8.83
C LYS A 155 -9.03 -16.26 -9.54
N ARG A 156 -9.89 -16.65 -10.49
CA ARG A 156 -10.82 -15.73 -11.19
C ARG A 156 -12.12 -15.58 -10.41
N GLY A 157 -12.92 -14.56 -10.74
CA GLY A 157 -14.23 -14.32 -10.12
C GLY A 157 -14.18 -13.79 -8.69
N ILE A 158 -13.02 -13.39 -8.17
CA ILE A 158 -12.90 -12.72 -6.88
C ILE A 158 -13.14 -11.22 -7.08
N LEU A 159 -14.09 -10.68 -6.34
CA LEU A 159 -14.31 -9.24 -6.27
C LEU A 159 -13.08 -8.58 -5.63
N GLN A 160 -12.52 -7.60 -6.32
CA GLN A 160 -11.49 -6.71 -5.81
C GLN A 160 -12.14 -5.37 -5.49
N THR A 161 -11.87 -4.86 -4.31
CA THR A 161 -12.41 -3.58 -3.87
C THR A 161 -11.29 -2.62 -3.53
N MET A 162 -11.53 -1.35 -3.78
CA MET A 162 -10.69 -0.24 -3.35
C MET A 162 -11.61 0.84 -2.79
N GLN A 163 -11.53 1.05 -1.49
CA GLN A 163 -12.28 2.08 -0.79
C GLN A 163 -11.36 3.24 -0.45
N ILE A 164 -11.59 4.39 -1.03
CA ILE A 164 -10.91 5.64 -0.68
C ILE A 164 -11.77 6.29 0.41
N LYS A 165 -11.16 6.55 1.56
CA LYS A 165 -11.84 7.13 2.72
C LYS A 165 -11.64 8.65 2.78
N GLU A 166 -12.39 9.30 3.65
CA GLU A 166 -12.22 10.73 3.93
C GLU A 166 -10.82 11.02 4.48
N PRO A 167 -10.28 12.21 4.20
CA PRO A 167 -8.99 12.62 4.72
C PRO A 167 -8.95 12.56 6.25
N LEU A 168 -7.86 12.04 6.80
CA LEU A 168 -7.67 11.98 8.24
C LEU A 168 -7.48 13.37 8.84
N GLN A 169 -8.20 13.62 9.91
CA GLN A 169 -7.99 14.80 10.75
C GLN A 169 -6.79 14.54 11.66
N ILE A 170 -5.69 15.23 11.40
CA ILE A 170 -4.43 15.10 12.14
C ILE A 170 -4.02 16.46 12.68
N ASP A 171 -3.81 16.55 13.98
CA ASP A 171 -3.13 17.69 14.59
C ASP A 171 -1.62 17.50 14.45
N TYR A 172 -1.07 18.08 13.39
CA TYR A 172 0.35 17.90 13.07
C TYR A 172 1.30 18.45 14.15
N GLU A 173 0.83 19.36 15.00
CA GLU A 173 1.66 19.98 16.05
C GLU A 173 1.61 19.16 17.34
N ASN A 174 0.43 18.78 17.79
CA ASN A 174 0.23 18.25 19.14
C ASN A 174 0.13 16.73 19.20
N GLU A 175 -0.35 16.05 18.12
CA GLU A 175 -0.43 14.58 18.15
C GLU A 175 0.94 13.92 18.20
N SER A 176 1.06 12.89 19.02
CA SER A 176 2.28 12.07 19.07
C SER A 176 2.44 11.19 17.83
N ILE A 177 3.64 10.67 17.61
CA ILE A 177 3.88 9.67 16.54
C ILE A 177 3.03 8.43 16.76
N GLU A 178 2.85 8.02 18.00
CA GLU A 178 2.06 6.87 18.43
C GLU A 178 0.57 7.05 18.12
N ASP A 179 0.03 8.25 18.36
CA ASP A 179 -1.36 8.57 18.04
C ASP A 179 -1.61 8.53 16.53
N ILE A 180 -0.70 9.10 15.74
CA ILE A 180 -0.77 9.06 14.29
C ILE A 180 -0.69 7.60 13.80
N VAL A 181 0.20 6.78 14.32
CA VAL A 181 0.30 5.34 13.99
C VAL A 181 -1.01 4.63 14.27
N SER A 182 -1.59 4.83 15.47
CA SER A 182 -2.90 4.26 15.82
C SER A 182 -4.01 4.69 14.87
N LYS A 183 -4.10 5.99 14.55
CA LYS A 183 -5.08 6.50 13.58
C LYS A 183 -4.92 5.84 12.21
N LEU A 184 -3.68 5.69 11.73
CA LEU A 184 -3.40 5.03 10.46
C LEU A 184 -3.82 3.56 10.48
N GLU A 185 -3.53 2.84 11.57
CA GLU A 185 -3.88 1.42 11.73
C GLU A 185 -5.39 1.19 11.65
N TYR A 186 -6.18 2.05 12.32
CA TYR A 186 -7.64 2.01 12.23
C TYR A 186 -8.13 2.41 10.84
N ALA A 187 -7.60 3.47 10.27
CA ALA A 187 -8.05 4.01 8.99
C ALA A 187 -7.89 3.03 7.83
N ILE A 188 -6.79 2.27 7.80
CA ILE A 188 -6.54 1.24 6.77
C ILE A 188 -7.01 -0.17 7.17
N GLU A 189 -7.81 -0.28 8.26
CA GLU A 189 -8.40 -1.53 8.75
C GLU A 189 -7.36 -2.64 9.05
N GLN A 190 -6.25 -2.25 9.64
CA GLN A 190 -5.19 -3.17 10.02
C GLN A 190 -4.99 -3.31 11.52
N HIS A 191 -5.80 -2.62 12.32
CA HIS A 191 -5.88 -2.83 13.76
C HIS A 191 -6.46 -4.22 14.08
N SER A 192 -6.05 -4.82 15.17
CA SER A 192 -6.48 -6.17 15.57
C SER A 192 -8.00 -6.34 15.69
N SER A 193 -8.73 -5.26 16.00
CA SER A 193 -10.20 -5.28 16.06
C SER A 193 -10.89 -5.60 14.72
N PHE A 194 -10.22 -5.39 13.60
CA PHE A 194 -10.73 -5.76 12.27
C PHE A 194 -10.42 -7.21 11.89
N GLN A 195 -9.63 -7.92 12.70
CA GLN A 195 -9.29 -9.31 12.44
C GLN A 195 -10.52 -10.18 12.70
N LYS A 196 -11.04 -10.80 11.64
CA LYS A 196 -12.12 -11.77 11.77
C LYS A 196 -11.60 -13.00 12.50
N VAL A 197 -12.13 -13.28 13.67
CA VAL A 197 -11.88 -14.52 14.40
C VAL A 197 -12.71 -15.61 13.71
N ILE A 198 -12.04 -16.56 13.05
CA ILE A 198 -12.71 -17.73 12.48
C ILE A 198 -12.89 -18.73 13.63
N PRO A 199 -14.12 -19.17 13.94
CA PRO A 199 -14.34 -20.19 14.97
C PRO A 199 -13.50 -21.43 14.71
N ALA A 200 -12.97 -22.03 15.77
CA ALA A 200 -12.09 -23.21 15.65
C ALA A 200 -12.77 -24.41 14.96
N GLU A 201 -14.09 -24.52 15.08
CA GLU A 201 -14.91 -25.53 14.39
C GLU A 201 -14.84 -25.33 12.86
N THR A 202 -15.01 -24.09 12.39
CA THR A 202 -14.93 -23.77 10.95
C THR A 202 -13.53 -24.05 10.38
N VAL A 203 -12.48 -23.80 11.17
CA VAL A 203 -11.11 -24.13 10.75
C VAL A 203 -10.94 -25.62 10.55
N LYS A 204 -11.43 -26.46 11.48
CA LYS A 204 -11.39 -27.93 11.36
C LYS A 204 -12.16 -28.43 10.15
N GLU A 205 -13.38 -27.91 9.91
CA GLU A 205 -14.17 -28.25 8.72
C GLU A 205 -13.44 -27.90 7.42
N MET A 206 -12.79 -26.75 7.37
CA MET A 206 -12.00 -26.33 6.20
C MET A 206 -10.77 -27.22 5.98
N GLU A 207 -10.10 -27.63 7.05
CA GLU A 207 -8.97 -28.58 6.99
C GLU A 207 -9.41 -29.97 6.50
N GLU A 208 -10.53 -30.48 6.97
CA GLU A 208 -11.11 -31.75 6.51
C GLU A 208 -11.53 -31.70 5.04
N LEU A 209 -12.15 -30.60 4.61
CA LEU A 209 -12.52 -30.38 3.22
C LEU A 209 -11.30 -30.27 2.30
N ASN A 210 -10.22 -29.65 2.76
CA ASN A 210 -8.98 -29.58 1.99
C ASN A 210 -8.30 -30.95 1.87
N LYS A 211 -8.26 -31.75 2.95
CA LYS A 211 -7.75 -33.12 2.90
C LYS A 211 -8.52 -34.00 1.92
N LYS A 212 -9.84 -33.82 1.80
CA LYS A 212 -10.70 -34.57 0.84
C LYS A 212 -10.51 -34.12 -0.62
N ARG A 213 -9.87 -32.98 -0.87
CA ARG A 213 -9.60 -32.47 -2.24
C ARG A 213 -8.22 -32.86 -2.76
N GLU A 214 -7.36 -33.38 -1.91
CA GLU A 214 -6.01 -33.87 -2.27
C GLU A 214 -6.00 -35.37 -2.64
N TYR A 215 -7.16 -36.02 -2.63
CA TYR A 215 -7.42 -37.38 -3.14
C TYR A 215 -8.37 -37.31 -4.33
#